data_fcd846856c7f5b351e92a665c16b69a5
#
_entry.id   fcd846856c7f5b351e92a665c16b69a5
#
_cell.length_a   1.000
_cell.length_b   1.000
_cell.length_c   1.000
_cell.angle_alpha   90.00
_cell.angle_beta   90.00
_cell.angle_gamma   90.00
#
_symmetry.space_group_name_H-M   'P 1'
#
loop_
_entity.id
_entity.type
_entity.pdbx_description
1 polymer ?
#
loop_
_entity_poly.entity_id
_entity_poly.type
_entity_poly.pdbx_seq_one_letter_code
_entity_poly.pdbx_strand_id
1 'polypeptide(L)'
;MTLRSAEPSDNSNGAATPLAGILGDLSRMLWEQRELIELLEYRLEVQQLLTIAGRADRLPLAIADLEALMERIRMSEDVRLGVVAECAVLLGLGVGSSLRDLSGVAPEPWNFVLQDHQTALLQLVASTEELAATNRELAAKGIADSRRAFEHIGDVPVTAYGRHGSRPGLALPPTLVDRDA
;
A
#
# COMPACT_ATOMS: atom_id res chain seq x y z
N MET A 1 -2.72 64.24 38.30
CA MET A 1 -1.90 63.04 38.60
C MET A 1 -2.68 61.90 38.00
N THR A 2 -2.37 61.62 36.72
CA THR A 2 -3.15 60.69 35.84
C THR A 2 -2.42 59.38 35.78
N LEU A 3 -2.99 58.32 36.34
CA LEU A 3 -2.47 56.96 36.28
C LEU A 3 -2.77 56.39 34.90
N ARG A 4 -1.72 56.15 34.14
CA ARG A 4 -1.75 55.48 32.84
C ARG A 4 -1.78 53.98 33.12
N SER A 5 -2.94 53.37 32.92
CA SER A 5 -3.09 51.90 32.92
C SER A 5 -2.28 51.32 31.75
N ALA A 6 -1.31 50.46 32.07
CA ALA A 6 -0.61 49.68 31.10
C ALA A 6 -1.54 48.54 30.64
N GLU A 7 -1.87 48.52 29.36
CA GLU A 7 -2.52 47.38 28.73
C GLU A 7 -1.53 46.21 28.63
N PRO A 8 -1.93 44.97 28.94
CA PRO A 8 -1.09 43.81 28.70
C PRO A 8 -1.00 43.60 27.19
N SER A 9 0.21 43.66 26.66
CA SER A 9 0.51 43.34 25.27
C SER A 9 0.14 41.89 24.99
N ASP A 10 -0.88 41.70 24.19
CA ASP A 10 -1.32 40.39 23.70
C ASP A 10 -0.26 39.83 22.72
N ASN A 11 0.71 39.11 23.28
CA ASN A 11 1.81 38.47 22.55
C ASN A 11 1.46 37.05 22.09
N SER A 12 0.19 36.63 22.25
CA SER A 12 -0.30 35.30 21.92
C SER A 12 -0.57 35.09 20.42
N ASN A 13 -0.72 36.19 19.66
CA ASN A 13 -1.10 36.09 18.24
C ASN A 13 0.09 35.83 17.28
N GLY A 14 1.34 36.02 17.72
CA GLY A 14 2.52 35.80 16.90
C GLY A 14 2.96 34.32 16.75
N ALA A 15 2.65 33.50 17.74
CA ALA A 15 3.00 32.08 17.74
C ALA A 15 1.88 31.17 17.14
N ALA A 16 0.64 31.63 17.14
CA ALA A 16 -0.49 30.87 16.60
C ALA A 16 -0.46 30.74 15.08
N THR A 17 0.07 31.72 14.37
CA THR A 17 0.13 31.73 12.90
C THR A 17 1.12 30.68 12.32
N PRO A 18 2.37 30.55 12.83
CA PRO A 18 3.30 29.51 12.34
C PRO A 18 2.82 28.10 12.66
N LEU A 19 2.27 27.86 13.88
CA LEU A 19 1.75 26.54 14.27
C LEU A 19 0.56 26.13 13.40
N ALA A 20 -0.38 27.02 13.13
CA ALA A 20 -1.51 26.71 12.25
C ALA A 20 -1.07 26.40 10.82
N GLY A 21 -0.04 27.08 10.32
CA GLY A 21 0.54 26.82 9.00
C GLY A 21 1.14 25.41 8.91
N ILE A 22 1.99 25.04 9.86
CA ILE A 22 2.66 23.73 9.83
C ILE A 22 1.69 22.57 10.08
N LEU A 23 0.66 22.75 10.93
CA LEU A 23 -0.41 21.76 11.12
C LEU A 23 -1.25 21.62 9.84
N GLY A 24 -1.47 22.69 9.09
CA GLY A 24 -2.09 22.64 7.77
C GLY A 24 -1.27 21.87 6.75
N ASP A 25 0.04 22.08 6.72
CA ASP A 25 0.95 21.31 5.87
C ASP A 25 0.98 19.84 6.27
N LEU A 26 1.03 19.53 7.55
CA LEU A 26 0.94 18.16 8.04
C LEU A 26 -0.38 17.48 7.61
N SER A 27 -1.52 18.17 7.77
CA SER A 27 -2.81 17.64 7.34
C SER A 27 -2.85 17.34 5.83
N ARG A 28 -2.31 18.25 5.01
CA ARG A 28 -2.20 18.01 3.55
C ARG A 28 -1.34 16.79 3.23
N MET A 29 -0.19 16.61 3.90
CA MET A 29 0.67 15.45 3.71
C MET A 29 -0.01 14.15 4.15
N LEU A 30 -0.80 14.17 5.23
CA LEU A 30 -1.58 13.03 5.67
C LEU A 30 -2.67 12.66 4.67
N TRP A 31 -3.29 13.63 3.99
CA TRP A 31 -4.20 13.38 2.87
C TRP A 31 -3.49 12.71 1.69
N GLU A 32 -2.35 13.25 1.27
CA GLU A 32 -1.53 12.67 0.20
C GLU A 32 -1.10 11.23 0.55
N GLN A 33 -0.77 10.97 1.80
CA GLN A 33 -0.42 9.62 2.26
C GLN A 33 -1.61 8.66 2.23
N ARG A 34 -2.83 9.11 2.62
CA ARG A 34 -4.05 8.30 2.48
C ARG A 34 -4.29 7.91 1.02
N GLU A 35 -4.21 8.85 0.09
CA GLU A 35 -4.36 8.59 -1.35
C GLU A 35 -3.33 7.57 -1.87
N LEU A 36 -2.08 7.63 -1.40
CA LEU A 36 -1.06 6.67 -1.78
C LEU A 36 -1.36 5.25 -1.25
N ILE A 37 -1.88 5.13 -0.02
CA ILE A 37 -2.24 3.83 0.56
C ILE A 37 -3.50 3.26 -0.09
N GLU A 38 -4.50 4.07 -0.39
CA GLU A 38 -5.68 3.68 -1.18
C GLU A 38 -5.28 3.18 -2.58
N LEU A 39 -4.33 3.85 -3.21
CA LEU A 39 -3.77 3.38 -4.49
C LEU A 39 -3.01 2.06 -4.34
N LEU A 40 -2.30 1.86 -3.22
CA LEU A 40 -1.61 0.59 -2.93
C LEU A 40 -2.62 -0.56 -2.76
N GLU A 41 -3.70 -0.35 -2.02
CA GLU A 41 -4.80 -1.29 -1.86
C GLU A 41 -5.37 -1.70 -3.23
N TYR A 42 -5.74 -0.72 -4.06
CA TYR A 42 -6.20 -0.98 -5.42
C TYR A 42 -5.19 -1.79 -6.27
N ARG A 43 -3.89 -1.49 -6.20
CA ARG A 43 -2.86 -2.24 -6.94
C ARG A 43 -2.71 -3.67 -6.45
N LEU A 44 -2.85 -3.91 -5.15
CA LEU A 44 -2.88 -5.25 -4.56
C LEU A 44 -4.10 -6.04 -5.01
N GLU A 45 -5.28 -5.42 -5.11
CA GLU A 45 -6.48 -6.05 -5.68
C GLU A 45 -6.27 -6.44 -7.14
N VAL A 46 -5.68 -5.57 -7.96
CA VAL A 46 -5.34 -5.89 -9.35
C VAL A 46 -4.39 -7.08 -9.41
N GLN A 47 -3.34 -7.12 -8.58
CA GLN A 47 -2.43 -8.26 -8.50
C GLN A 47 -3.16 -9.55 -8.12
N GLN A 48 -4.07 -9.49 -7.15
CA GLN A 48 -4.90 -10.63 -6.73
C GLN A 48 -5.74 -11.17 -7.89
N LEU A 49 -6.45 -10.28 -8.58
CA LEU A 49 -7.29 -10.64 -9.72
C LEU A 49 -6.49 -11.27 -10.86
N LEU A 50 -5.30 -10.74 -11.17
CA LEU A 50 -4.40 -11.31 -12.17
C LEU A 50 -3.92 -12.70 -11.77
N THR A 51 -3.62 -12.91 -10.49
CA THR A 51 -3.19 -14.21 -9.95
C THR A 51 -4.33 -15.23 -10.05
N ILE A 52 -5.54 -14.88 -9.62
CA ILE A 52 -6.73 -15.76 -9.69
C ILE A 52 -7.09 -16.09 -11.14
N ALA A 53 -6.97 -15.11 -12.04
CA ALA A 53 -7.23 -15.29 -13.47
C ALA A 53 -6.12 -16.07 -14.22
N GLY A 54 -5.04 -16.47 -13.54
CA GLY A 54 -3.91 -17.16 -14.16
C GLY A 54 -3.12 -16.31 -15.16
N ARG A 55 -3.21 -14.98 -15.08
CA ARG A 55 -2.55 -14.04 -16.00
C ARG A 55 -1.08 -13.80 -15.60
N ALA A 56 -0.30 -14.89 -15.60
CA ALA A 56 1.13 -14.85 -15.26
C ALA A 56 1.94 -13.90 -16.17
N ASP A 57 1.49 -13.67 -17.41
CA ASP A 57 2.07 -12.73 -18.37
C ASP A 57 2.00 -11.27 -17.90
N ARG A 58 1.05 -10.91 -17.02
CA ARG A 58 0.83 -9.55 -16.52
C ARG A 58 1.40 -9.30 -15.12
N LEU A 59 1.67 -10.36 -14.36
CA LEU A 59 2.16 -10.23 -12.98
C LEU A 59 3.46 -9.44 -12.84
N PRO A 60 4.49 -9.59 -13.71
CA PRO A 60 5.71 -8.80 -13.58
C PRO A 60 5.46 -7.29 -13.66
N LEU A 61 4.55 -6.84 -14.51
CA LEU A 61 4.20 -5.42 -14.62
C LEU A 61 3.47 -4.93 -13.37
N ALA A 62 2.51 -5.72 -12.86
CA ALA A 62 1.78 -5.38 -11.64
C ALA A 62 2.70 -5.30 -10.41
N ILE A 63 3.71 -6.18 -10.33
CA ILE A 63 4.71 -6.16 -9.26
C ILE A 63 5.59 -4.91 -9.37
N ALA A 64 6.08 -4.57 -10.56
CA ALA A 64 6.88 -3.37 -10.76
C ALA A 64 6.11 -2.08 -10.40
N ASP A 65 4.82 -2.01 -10.73
CA ASP A 65 3.94 -0.90 -10.35
C ASP A 65 3.80 -0.79 -8.82
N LEU A 66 3.67 -1.92 -8.11
CA LEU A 66 3.61 -1.97 -6.65
C LEU A 66 4.93 -1.50 -6.02
N GLU A 67 6.07 -1.98 -6.52
CA GLU A 67 7.39 -1.60 -6.02
C GLU A 67 7.63 -0.09 -6.16
N ALA A 68 7.29 0.48 -7.32
CA ALA A 68 7.40 1.91 -7.56
C ALA A 68 6.50 2.74 -6.63
N LEU A 69 5.28 2.25 -6.34
CA LEU A 69 4.36 2.91 -5.42
C LEU A 69 4.84 2.83 -3.97
N MET A 70 5.36 1.67 -3.55
CA MET A 70 5.93 1.49 -2.20
C MET A 70 7.12 2.43 -1.97
N GLU A 71 7.96 2.67 -2.97
CA GLU A 71 9.06 3.63 -2.87
C GLU A 71 8.53 5.07 -2.71
N ARG A 72 7.48 5.45 -3.44
CA ARG A 72 6.84 6.76 -3.26
C ARG A 72 6.26 6.93 -1.86
N ILE A 73 5.66 5.87 -1.30
CA ILE A 73 5.13 5.89 0.07
C ILE A 73 6.26 6.10 1.08
N ARG A 74 7.40 5.40 0.93
CA ARG A 74 8.58 5.59 1.80
C ARG A 74 9.11 7.01 1.74
N MET A 75 9.27 7.57 0.55
CA MET A 75 9.73 8.95 0.38
C MET A 75 8.77 9.96 1.03
N SER A 76 7.46 9.76 0.88
CA SER A 76 6.43 10.58 1.52
C SER A 76 6.48 10.48 3.04
N GLU A 77 6.71 9.28 3.58
CA GLU A 77 6.84 9.02 5.01
C GLU A 77 8.04 9.72 5.62
N ASP A 78 9.20 9.70 4.98
CA ASP A 78 10.40 10.37 5.46
C ASP A 78 10.19 11.89 5.58
N VAL A 79 9.52 12.51 4.59
CA VAL A 79 9.18 13.94 4.63
C VAL A 79 8.17 14.22 5.75
N ARG A 80 7.14 13.39 5.88
CA ARG A 80 6.11 13.52 6.93
C ARG A 80 6.72 13.45 8.33
N LEU A 81 7.65 12.53 8.57
CA LEU A 81 8.32 12.41 9.87
C LEU A 81 9.06 13.69 10.26
N GLY A 82 9.67 14.38 9.29
CA GLY A 82 10.30 15.68 9.53
C GLY A 82 9.28 16.73 10.00
N VAL A 83 8.13 16.83 9.34
CA VAL A 83 7.08 17.79 9.69
C VAL A 83 6.42 17.43 11.04
N VAL A 84 6.23 16.13 11.33
CA VAL A 84 5.74 15.68 12.64
C VAL A 84 6.70 16.09 13.76
N ALA A 85 8.01 15.94 13.56
CA ALA A 85 9.01 16.36 14.55
C ALA A 85 8.98 17.88 14.78
N GLU A 86 8.81 18.67 13.74
CA GLU A 86 8.68 20.12 13.85
C GLU A 86 7.39 20.54 14.58
N CYS A 87 6.25 19.91 14.26
CA CYS A 87 5.00 20.09 15.00
C CYS A 87 5.16 19.74 16.48
N ALA A 88 5.84 18.63 16.80
CA ALA A 88 6.07 18.18 18.17
C ALA A 88 6.84 19.24 18.97
N VAL A 89 7.90 19.80 18.39
CA VAL A 89 8.67 20.88 19.05
C VAL A 89 7.82 22.10 19.31
N LEU A 90 7.01 22.55 18.35
CA LEU A 90 6.14 23.71 18.50
C LEU A 90 5.01 23.49 19.51
N LEU A 91 4.58 22.25 19.69
CA LEU A 91 3.58 21.83 20.67
C LEU A 91 4.18 21.52 22.06
N GLY A 92 5.50 21.66 22.22
CA GLY A 92 6.19 21.38 23.48
C GLY A 92 6.31 19.88 23.80
N LEU A 93 6.22 19.02 22.78
CA LEU A 93 6.38 17.58 22.88
C LEU A 93 7.84 17.17 22.62
N GLY A 94 8.21 15.96 23.04
CA GLY A 94 9.53 15.38 22.80
C GLY A 94 9.73 14.93 21.36
N VAL A 95 11.01 14.77 20.98
CA VAL A 95 11.38 14.15 19.69
C VAL A 95 10.90 12.71 19.66
N GLY A 96 10.24 12.31 18.56
CA GLY A 96 9.67 10.98 18.41
C GLY A 96 8.20 10.86 18.83
N SER A 97 7.54 11.99 19.12
CA SER A 97 6.09 12.00 19.36
C SER A 97 5.32 11.49 18.14
N SER A 98 4.31 10.70 18.40
CA SER A 98 3.41 10.13 17.38
C SER A 98 2.34 11.12 16.94
N LEU A 99 1.65 10.83 15.84
CA LEU A 99 0.47 11.57 15.41
C LEU A 99 -0.62 11.61 16.50
N ARG A 100 -0.73 10.52 17.28
CA ARG A 100 -1.64 10.44 18.42
C ARG A 100 -1.27 11.44 19.51
N ASP A 101 0.03 11.58 19.83
CA ASP A 101 0.48 12.53 20.84
C ASP A 101 0.22 13.96 20.38
N LEU A 102 0.48 14.26 19.10
CA LEU A 102 0.17 15.56 18.51
C LEU A 102 -1.33 15.89 18.61
N SER A 103 -2.19 14.93 18.22
CA SER A 103 -3.65 15.13 18.26
C SER A 103 -4.17 15.41 19.68
N GLY A 104 -3.50 14.86 20.70
CA GLY A 104 -3.88 15.06 22.11
C GLY A 104 -3.62 16.45 22.65
N VAL A 105 -2.68 17.20 22.05
CA VAL A 105 -2.27 18.55 22.52
C VAL A 105 -2.48 19.66 21.49
N ALA A 106 -2.77 19.33 20.24
CA ALA A 106 -3.02 20.30 19.19
C ALA A 106 -4.26 21.15 19.52
N PRO A 107 -4.24 22.47 19.22
CA PRO A 107 -5.40 23.33 19.43
C PRO A 107 -6.53 22.97 18.45
N GLU A 108 -7.77 23.29 18.81
CA GLU A 108 -8.90 23.18 17.89
C GLU A 108 -8.71 24.09 16.66
N PRO A 109 -9.13 23.61 15.46
CA PRO A 109 -9.76 22.33 15.16
C PRO A 109 -8.76 21.19 14.86
N TRP A 110 -7.46 21.41 14.98
CA TRP A 110 -6.40 20.50 14.53
C TRP A 110 -6.38 19.17 15.29
N ASN A 111 -6.75 19.16 16.58
CA ASN A 111 -6.89 17.95 17.37
C ASN A 111 -7.85 16.94 16.69
N PHE A 112 -9.02 17.40 16.25
CA PHE A 112 -10.00 16.55 15.54
C PHE A 112 -9.52 16.14 14.16
N VAL A 113 -8.91 17.06 13.40
CA VAL A 113 -8.39 16.77 12.06
C VAL A 113 -7.30 15.71 12.11
N LEU A 114 -6.34 15.81 13.04
CA LEU A 114 -5.27 14.85 13.18
C LEU A 114 -5.79 13.50 13.68
N GLN A 115 -6.79 13.47 14.57
CA GLN A 115 -7.43 12.25 15.04
C GLN A 115 -8.18 11.52 13.93
N ASP A 116 -8.87 12.25 13.05
CA ASP A 116 -9.55 11.69 11.87
C ASP A 116 -8.52 11.05 10.92
N HIS A 117 -7.43 11.76 10.61
CA HIS A 117 -6.34 11.21 9.79
C HIS A 117 -5.75 9.95 10.40
N GLN A 118 -5.48 9.95 11.72
CA GLN A 118 -4.95 8.77 12.42
C GLN A 118 -5.87 7.57 12.28
N THR A 119 -7.17 7.77 12.53
CA THR A 119 -8.16 6.70 12.45
C THR A 119 -8.25 6.12 11.05
N ALA A 120 -8.33 6.97 10.04
CA ALA A 120 -8.41 6.56 8.64
C ALA A 120 -7.14 5.83 8.17
N LEU A 121 -5.95 6.34 8.52
CA LEU A 121 -4.68 5.69 8.17
C LEU A 121 -4.55 4.30 8.82
N LEU A 122 -4.94 4.15 10.09
CA LEU A 122 -4.91 2.84 10.75
C LEU A 122 -5.83 1.83 10.07
N GLN A 123 -7.03 2.25 9.62
CA GLN A 123 -7.95 1.39 8.88
C GLN A 123 -7.37 0.98 7.52
N LEU A 124 -6.85 1.94 6.75
CA LEU A 124 -6.24 1.69 5.45
C LEU A 124 -5.02 0.76 5.54
N VAL A 125 -4.16 0.94 6.55
CA VAL A 125 -3.01 0.05 6.75
C VAL A 125 -3.48 -1.36 7.07
N ALA A 126 -4.47 -1.52 7.96
CA ALA A 126 -4.99 -2.84 8.34
C ALA A 126 -5.59 -3.59 7.13
N SER A 127 -6.42 -2.92 6.31
CA SER A 127 -7.00 -3.55 5.10
C SER A 127 -5.93 -3.90 4.06
N THR A 128 -4.95 -3.03 3.88
CA THR A 128 -3.83 -3.26 2.95
C THR A 128 -2.96 -4.45 3.38
N GLU A 129 -2.68 -4.59 4.69
CA GLU A 129 -1.92 -5.72 5.24
C GLU A 129 -2.66 -7.05 5.07
N GLU A 130 -3.97 -7.09 5.30
CA GLU A 130 -4.82 -8.27 5.08
C GLU A 130 -4.80 -8.70 3.61
N LEU A 131 -4.97 -7.75 2.69
CA LEU A 131 -4.93 -8.01 1.26
C LEU A 131 -3.54 -8.50 0.81
N ALA A 132 -2.46 -7.90 1.31
CA ALA A 132 -1.10 -8.33 1.02
C ALA A 132 -0.80 -9.74 1.56
N ALA A 133 -1.36 -10.11 2.73
CA ALA A 133 -1.25 -11.45 3.28
C ALA A 133 -1.98 -12.47 2.37
N THR A 134 -3.20 -12.18 1.96
CA THR A 134 -3.98 -12.99 1.02
C THR A 134 -3.24 -13.20 -0.30
N ASN A 135 -2.65 -12.15 -0.87
CA ASN A 135 -1.87 -12.25 -2.11
C ASN A 135 -0.63 -13.15 -1.96
N ARG A 136 0.06 -13.09 -0.82
CA ARG A 136 1.19 -13.99 -0.53
C ARG A 136 0.76 -15.45 -0.45
N GLU A 137 -0.38 -15.75 0.17
CA GLU A 137 -0.92 -17.10 0.24
C GLU A 137 -1.30 -17.65 -1.14
N LEU A 138 -1.98 -16.83 -1.96
CA LEU A 138 -2.32 -17.17 -3.33
C LEU A 138 -1.08 -17.45 -4.18
N ALA A 139 -0.05 -16.62 -4.07
CA ALA A 139 1.22 -16.84 -4.78
C ALA A 139 1.91 -18.13 -4.34
N ALA A 140 1.97 -18.40 -3.04
CA ALA A 140 2.56 -19.63 -2.50
C ALA A 140 1.81 -20.87 -3.00
N LYS A 141 0.49 -20.84 -3.02
CA LYS A 141 -0.35 -21.92 -3.57
C LYS A 141 -0.08 -22.12 -5.05
N GLY A 142 -0.03 -21.05 -5.84
CA GLY A 142 0.26 -21.14 -7.27
C GLY A 142 1.63 -21.78 -7.57
N ILE A 143 2.66 -21.44 -6.79
CA ILE A 143 3.99 -22.06 -6.89
C ILE A 143 3.92 -23.56 -6.56
N ALA A 144 3.23 -23.94 -5.48
CA ALA A 144 3.09 -25.34 -5.08
C ALA A 144 2.33 -26.18 -6.12
N ASP A 145 1.25 -25.62 -6.69
CA ASP A 145 0.46 -26.27 -7.74
C ASP A 145 1.28 -26.46 -9.04
N SER A 146 2.04 -25.43 -9.44
CA SER A 146 2.94 -25.50 -10.59
C SER A 146 4.00 -26.58 -10.41
N ARG A 147 4.62 -26.65 -9.22
CA ARG A 147 5.65 -27.65 -8.89
C ARG A 147 5.08 -29.06 -8.98
N ARG A 148 3.89 -29.31 -8.42
CA ARG A 148 3.18 -30.60 -8.52
C ARG A 148 2.86 -30.96 -9.97
N ALA A 149 2.44 -30.00 -10.78
CA ALA A 149 2.18 -30.25 -12.20
C ALA A 149 3.46 -30.69 -12.96
N PHE A 150 4.61 -30.06 -12.67
CA PHE A 150 5.89 -30.44 -13.27
C PHE A 150 6.35 -31.83 -12.82
N GLU A 151 6.17 -32.22 -11.57
CA GLU A 151 6.48 -33.56 -11.06
C GLU A 151 5.65 -34.61 -11.80
N HIS A 152 4.35 -34.39 -12.01
CA HIS A 152 3.48 -35.29 -12.77
C HIS A 152 3.86 -35.41 -14.25
N ILE A 153 4.35 -34.32 -14.86
CA ILE A 153 4.83 -34.39 -16.27
C ILE A 153 6.15 -35.14 -16.35
N GLY A 154 7.02 -35.07 -15.34
CA GLY A 154 8.27 -35.82 -15.26
C GLY A 154 8.08 -37.31 -15.06
N ASP A 155 6.96 -37.74 -14.44
CA ASP A 155 6.60 -39.14 -14.21
C ASP A 155 5.87 -39.79 -15.40
N VAL A 156 5.52 -39.05 -16.45
CA VAL A 156 5.02 -39.63 -17.69
C VAL A 156 6.19 -40.37 -18.32
N PRO A 157 6.16 -41.74 -18.39
CA PRO A 157 7.24 -42.49 -19.00
C PRO A 157 7.39 -41.97 -20.43
N VAL A 158 8.54 -41.39 -20.73
CA VAL A 158 8.93 -41.10 -22.10
C VAL A 158 9.01 -42.47 -22.75
N THR A 159 7.89 -42.90 -23.36
CA THR A 159 7.90 -44.09 -24.22
C THR A 159 8.94 -43.79 -25.28
N ALA A 160 10.10 -44.43 -25.10
CA ALA A 160 11.26 -44.28 -25.96
C ALA A 160 10.79 -44.35 -27.40
N TYR A 161 11.17 -43.38 -28.21
CA TYR A 161 11.04 -43.45 -29.66
C TYR A 161 11.58 -44.82 -30.11
N GLY A 162 10.69 -45.67 -30.58
CA GLY A 162 11.08 -46.94 -31.14
C GLY A 162 12.12 -46.70 -32.23
N ARG A 163 13.07 -47.59 -32.39
CA ARG A 163 14.23 -47.54 -33.32
C ARG A 163 13.89 -47.19 -34.78
N HIS A 164 12.62 -47.01 -35.11
CA HIS A 164 12.10 -46.71 -36.46
C HIS A 164 11.17 -45.48 -36.53
N GLY A 165 11.20 -44.58 -35.56
CA GLY A 165 10.50 -43.28 -35.65
C GLY A 165 8.96 -43.37 -35.70
N SER A 166 8.37 -44.53 -35.42
CA SER A 166 6.91 -44.68 -35.39
C SER A 166 6.36 -44.24 -34.04
N ARG A 167 5.61 -43.16 -34.01
CA ARG A 167 4.75 -42.81 -32.89
C ARG A 167 3.70 -43.92 -32.72
N PRO A 168 3.52 -44.50 -31.52
CA PRO A 168 2.26 -45.18 -31.22
C PRO A 168 1.18 -44.10 -31.32
N GLY A 169 0.17 -44.27 -32.16
CA GLY A 169 -0.82 -43.29 -32.48
C GLY A 169 -1.50 -42.76 -31.21
N LEU A 170 -1.34 -41.47 -30.92
CA LEU A 170 -2.35 -40.76 -30.23
C LEU A 170 -3.56 -40.71 -31.18
N ALA A 171 -4.49 -41.65 -31.00
CA ALA A 171 -5.81 -41.55 -31.60
C ALA A 171 -6.48 -40.33 -30.99
N LEU A 172 -6.40 -39.20 -31.68
CA LEU A 172 -7.26 -38.07 -31.39
C LEU A 172 -8.71 -38.51 -31.55
N PRO A 173 -9.61 -38.24 -30.62
CA PRO A 173 -11.02 -38.57 -30.80
C PRO A 173 -11.53 -37.85 -32.05
N PRO A 174 -12.40 -38.48 -32.85
CA PRO A 174 -12.82 -38.04 -34.18
C PRO A 174 -13.74 -36.79 -34.20
N THR A 175 -13.86 -36.07 -33.08
CA THR A 175 -14.73 -34.90 -32.92
C THR A 175 -14.06 -33.57 -33.22
N LEU A 176 -12.79 -33.53 -33.68
CA LEU A 176 -12.07 -32.28 -33.94
C LEU A 176 -11.89 -31.93 -35.43
N VAL A 177 -12.41 -32.79 -36.34
CA VAL A 177 -12.28 -32.55 -37.80
C VAL A 177 -13.62 -32.81 -38.51
N ASP A 178 -14.67 -32.12 -38.11
CA ASP A 178 -15.86 -31.98 -38.96
C ASP A 178 -16.61 -30.69 -38.56
N ARG A 179 -16.18 -29.60 -39.19
CA ARG A 179 -17.00 -28.40 -39.35
C ARG A 179 -16.68 -27.79 -40.70
N ASP A 180 -17.17 -28.51 -41.73
CA ASP A 180 -17.48 -27.92 -43.00
C ASP A 180 -19.02 -27.87 -43.10
N ALA A 181 -19.55 -26.66 -43.18
CA ALA A 181 -20.67 -26.16 -43.99
C ALA A 181 -21.05 -24.79 -43.48
#